data_f6c9afdbcc20fc62673d6a9b474e88ad
#
_entry.id   f6c9afdbcc20fc62673d6a9b474e88ad
#
_cell.length_a   1.000
_cell.length_b   1.000
_cell.length_c   1.000
_cell.angle_alpha   90.00
_cell.angle_beta   90.00
_cell.angle_gamma   90.00
#
_symmetry.space_group_name_H-M   'P 1'
#
loop_
_entity.id
_entity.type
_entity.pdbx_description
1 polymer ?
#
loop_
_entity_poly.entity_id
_entity_poly.type
_entity_poly.pdbx_seq_one_letter_code
_entity_poly.pdbx_strand_id
1 'polypeptide(L)'
;MLIGCFATMSQTVLRAVTQPADHGYATTSTCHHTSVAAHIVALADKDNDKVLLGKAMDYFRSGKYHEALLLFADLDSRYTLSPRTKAFFGVSAYYDGDYDTAVTQLTPMLSTPDAYPPAEMSVYWFCCAESLFHLHQYQSAIDHYEQYICICRPEERTEAFVKMGQCYIEMGLWRQALETLESASACSKAFDKEPQRTKRGNTIAALTDTCEQHTASGTVFANTISMAPHADSSMKKTDNKNKKKKETTKK
;
A
#
# COMPACT_ATOMS: atom_id res chain seq x y z
N MET A 1 2.80 0.60 20.71
CA MET A 1 1.50 0.99 21.32
C MET A 1 0.62 1.68 20.28
N LEU A 2 0.26 0.99 19.20
CA LEU A 2 -0.55 1.49 18.05
C LEU A 2 -1.98 0.94 18.06
N ILE A 3 -2.38 0.26 19.13
CA ILE A 3 -3.65 -0.47 19.23
C ILE A 3 -4.87 0.45 19.42
N GLY A 4 -4.68 1.70 19.81
CA GLY A 4 -5.80 2.59 20.19
C GLY A 4 -6.50 3.32 19.04
N CYS A 5 -5.86 3.56 17.91
CA CYS A 5 -6.47 4.28 16.76
C CYS A 5 -7.31 3.36 15.85
N PHE A 6 -6.97 2.08 15.82
CA PHE A 6 -7.62 1.11 14.94
C PHE A 6 -8.95 0.55 15.49
N ALA A 7 -9.17 0.59 16.79
CA ALA A 7 -10.43 0.14 17.40
C ALA A 7 -11.65 0.95 16.91
N THR A 8 -11.47 2.23 16.60
CA THR A 8 -12.55 3.06 16.04
C THR A 8 -12.79 2.84 14.55
N MET A 9 -11.72 2.51 13.78
CA MET A 9 -11.87 2.13 12.36
C MET A 9 -12.60 0.79 12.20
N SER A 10 -12.27 -0.19 13.04
CA SER A 10 -12.89 -1.52 13.00
C SER A 10 -14.41 -1.47 13.11
N GLN A 11 -14.98 -0.61 13.97
CA GLN A 11 -16.43 -0.53 14.17
C GLN A 11 -17.17 0.14 13.00
N THR A 12 -16.56 1.09 12.32
CA THR A 12 -17.19 1.78 11.18
C THR A 12 -17.18 0.92 9.93
N VAL A 13 -16.10 0.19 9.71
CA VAL A 13 -15.93 -0.76 8.59
C VAL A 13 -16.84 -1.97 8.76
N LEU A 14 -16.96 -2.50 9.98
CA LEU A 14 -17.89 -3.60 10.28
C LEU A 14 -19.35 -3.23 9.92
N ARG A 15 -19.76 -1.98 10.14
CA ARG A 15 -21.12 -1.53 9.80
C ARG A 15 -21.36 -1.41 8.29
N ALA A 16 -20.35 -0.99 7.51
CA ALA A 16 -20.48 -0.86 6.06
C ALA A 16 -20.45 -2.23 5.33
N VAL A 17 -19.73 -3.21 5.89
CA VAL A 17 -19.53 -4.55 5.30
C VAL A 17 -20.66 -5.53 5.63
N THR A 18 -21.49 -5.27 6.65
CA THR A 18 -22.51 -6.21 7.12
C THR A 18 -23.88 -6.07 6.44
N GLN A 19 -24.07 -5.20 5.44
CA GLN A 19 -25.31 -5.17 4.68
C GLN A 19 -25.28 -6.18 3.53
N PRO A 20 -26.22 -7.15 3.45
CA PRO A 20 -26.30 -8.09 2.34
C PRO A 20 -26.76 -7.36 1.08
N ALA A 21 -25.95 -7.37 0.04
CA ALA A 21 -26.40 -7.05 -1.30
C ALA A 21 -27.00 -8.31 -1.92
N ASP A 22 -28.33 -8.42 -1.93
CA ASP A 22 -29.06 -9.43 -2.68
C ASP A 22 -28.86 -9.22 -4.19
N HIS A 23 -27.99 -10.03 -4.79
CA HIS A 23 -28.00 -10.21 -6.23
C HIS A 23 -27.94 -11.70 -6.53
N GLY A 24 -29.11 -12.25 -6.91
CA GLY A 24 -29.27 -13.60 -7.37
C GLY A 24 -28.56 -13.82 -8.71
N TYR A 25 -27.78 -14.89 -8.79
CA TYR A 25 -27.29 -15.45 -10.04
C TYR A 25 -27.91 -16.81 -10.27
N ALA A 26 -28.63 -16.90 -11.37
CA ALA A 26 -29.17 -18.16 -11.86
C ALA A 26 -28.06 -19.00 -12.49
N THR A 27 -27.92 -20.24 -12.07
CA THR A 27 -27.02 -21.23 -12.66
C THR A 27 -27.79 -22.16 -13.58
N THR A 28 -27.41 -22.21 -14.85
CA THR A 28 -27.85 -23.23 -15.81
C THR A 28 -27.03 -24.52 -15.64
N SER A 29 -27.75 -25.62 -15.54
CA SER A 29 -27.28 -26.97 -15.34
C SER A 29 -26.80 -27.63 -16.62
N THR A 30 -25.68 -28.34 -16.56
CA THR A 30 -25.36 -29.41 -17.53
C THR A 30 -24.95 -30.66 -16.75
N CYS A 31 -25.74 -31.74 -16.93
CA CYS A 31 -25.60 -32.98 -16.24
C CYS A 31 -24.52 -33.89 -16.85
N HIS A 32 -23.64 -34.45 -16.03
CA HIS A 32 -22.97 -35.73 -16.29
C HIS A 32 -23.02 -36.62 -15.04
N HIS A 33 -23.37 -37.89 -15.25
CA HIS A 33 -23.63 -38.89 -14.24
C HIS A 33 -22.39 -39.20 -13.41
N THR A 34 -22.37 -38.73 -12.18
CA THR A 34 -21.53 -39.24 -11.10
C THR A 34 -22.40 -40.03 -10.10
N SER A 35 -21.85 -41.11 -9.58
CA SER A 35 -22.53 -41.99 -8.62
C SER A 35 -23.21 -41.20 -7.49
N VAL A 36 -24.42 -41.54 -7.11
CA VAL A 36 -25.22 -40.91 -6.05
C VAL A 36 -24.43 -40.73 -4.75
N ALA A 37 -23.56 -41.68 -4.42
CA ALA A 37 -22.69 -41.59 -3.24
C ALA A 37 -21.65 -40.45 -3.34
N ALA A 38 -21.03 -40.27 -4.51
CA ALA A 38 -20.08 -39.17 -4.76
C ALA A 38 -20.81 -37.82 -4.74
N HIS A 39 -22.06 -37.78 -5.16
CA HIS A 39 -22.89 -36.57 -5.14
C HIS A 39 -23.29 -36.16 -3.71
N ILE A 40 -23.63 -37.12 -2.85
CA ILE A 40 -23.94 -36.87 -1.44
C ILE A 40 -22.70 -36.37 -0.67
N VAL A 41 -21.53 -36.96 -0.91
CA VAL A 41 -20.26 -36.52 -0.29
C VAL A 41 -19.92 -35.12 -0.75
N ALA A 42 -20.02 -34.84 -2.06
CA ALA A 42 -19.75 -33.50 -2.60
C ALA A 42 -20.72 -32.40 -2.12
N LEU A 43 -21.99 -32.77 -1.83
CA LEU A 43 -22.97 -31.87 -1.22
C LEU A 43 -22.69 -31.62 0.27
N ALA A 44 -22.29 -32.65 1.01
CA ALA A 44 -21.91 -32.54 2.42
C ALA A 44 -20.65 -31.68 2.59
N ASP A 45 -19.67 -31.82 1.70
CA ASP A 45 -18.47 -30.96 1.68
C ASP A 45 -18.81 -29.49 1.40
N LYS A 46 -19.68 -29.22 0.42
CA LYS A 46 -20.11 -27.84 0.11
C LYS A 46 -20.87 -27.18 1.25
N ASP A 47 -21.70 -27.91 1.98
CA ASP A 47 -22.41 -27.37 3.14
C ASP A 47 -21.46 -27.11 4.30
N ASN A 48 -20.46 -27.97 4.52
CA ASN A 48 -19.41 -27.78 5.50
C ASN A 48 -18.56 -26.54 5.15
N ASP A 49 -18.24 -26.32 3.88
CA ASP A 49 -17.46 -25.16 3.43
C ASP A 49 -18.22 -23.83 3.56
N LYS A 50 -19.53 -23.81 3.37
CA LYS A 50 -20.36 -22.63 3.70
C LYS A 50 -20.32 -22.32 5.19
N VAL A 51 -20.34 -23.35 6.05
CA VAL A 51 -20.20 -23.18 7.49
C VAL A 51 -18.83 -22.66 7.86
N LEU A 52 -17.76 -23.16 7.19
CA LEU A 52 -16.38 -22.67 7.38
C LEU A 52 -16.24 -21.20 6.96
N LEU A 53 -16.81 -20.80 5.82
CA LEU A 53 -16.81 -19.41 5.39
C LEU A 53 -17.55 -18.53 6.40
N GLY A 54 -18.73 -18.95 6.86
CA GLY A 54 -19.46 -18.25 7.91
C GLY A 54 -18.63 -18.05 9.17
N LYS A 55 -17.95 -19.12 9.62
CA LYS A 55 -17.07 -19.07 10.79
C LYS A 55 -15.85 -18.16 10.58
N ALA A 56 -15.23 -18.18 9.39
CA ALA A 56 -14.14 -17.26 9.05
C ALA A 56 -14.58 -15.80 9.13
N MET A 57 -15.77 -15.50 8.59
CA MET A 57 -16.36 -14.16 8.66
C MET A 57 -16.70 -13.75 10.10
N ASP A 58 -17.15 -14.67 10.96
CA ASP A 58 -17.42 -14.38 12.36
C ASP A 58 -16.14 -14.11 13.16
N TYR A 59 -15.06 -14.84 12.89
CA TYR A 59 -13.74 -14.55 13.43
C TYR A 59 -13.21 -13.19 12.96
N PHE A 60 -13.33 -12.89 11.67
CA PHE A 60 -12.96 -11.58 11.11
C PHE A 60 -13.70 -10.45 11.81
N ARG A 61 -15.04 -10.54 11.94
CA ARG A 61 -15.88 -9.53 12.61
C ARG A 61 -15.56 -9.36 14.08
N SER A 62 -15.13 -10.43 14.75
CA SER A 62 -14.73 -10.39 16.16
C SER A 62 -13.28 -9.96 16.39
N GLY A 63 -12.54 -9.62 15.33
CA GLY A 63 -11.14 -9.21 15.41
C GLY A 63 -10.15 -10.36 15.66
N LYS A 64 -10.60 -11.61 15.50
CA LYS A 64 -9.76 -12.80 15.60
C LYS A 64 -9.13 -13.09 14.23
N TYR A 65 -8.19 -12.21 13.85
CA TYR A 65 -7.64 -12.21 12.50
C TYR A 65 -6.81 -13.44 12.19
N HIS A 66 -6.07 -13.97 13.17
CA HIS A 66 -5.28 -15.18 12.99
C HIS A 66 -6.17 -16.40 12.68
N GLU A 67 -7.23 -16.59 13.44
CA GLU A 67 -8.17 -17.69 13.21
C GLU A 67 -8.95 -17.52 11.90
N ALA A 68 -9.29 -16.27 11.53
CA ALA A 68 -9.91 -15.97 10.25
C ALA A 68 -8.96 -16.28 9.09
N LEU A 69 -7.69 -15.90 9.20
CA LEU A 69 -6.63 -16.14 8.23
C LEU A 69 -6.50 -17.62 7.89
N LEU A 70 -6.41 -18.48 8.90
CA LEU A 70 -6.29 -19.92 8.71
C LEU A 70 -7.47 -20.52 7.94
N LEU A 71 -8.69 -20.08 8.27
CA LEU A 71 -9.90 -20.58 7.58
C LEU A 71 -10.02 -20.05 6.15
N PHE A 72 -9.66 -18.79 5.91
CA PHE A 72 -9.62 -18.23 4.55
C PHE A 72 -8.55 -18.92 3.70
N ALA A 73 -7.36 -19.21 4.26
CA ALA A 73 -6.30 -19.93 3.56
C ALA A 73 -6.73 -21.35 3.16
N ASP A 74 -7.39 -22.07 4.07
CA ASP A 74 -7.96 -23.38 3.77
C ASP A 74 -8.99 -23.30 2.64
N LEU A 75 -9.90 -22.33 2.68
CA LEU A 75 -10.91 -22.12 1.63
C LEU A 75 -10.29 -21.71 0.30
N ASP A 76 -9.29 -20.79 0.27
CA ASP A 76 -8.61 -20.34 -0.96
C ASP A 76 -7.81 -21.47 -1.62
N SER A 77 -7.30 -22.42 -0.84
CA SER A 77 -6.61 -23.61 -1.36
C SER A 77 -7.53 -24.56 -2.15
N ARG A 78 -8.82 -24.52 -1.87
CA ARG A 78 -9.85 -25.42 -2.44
C ARG A 78 -10.75 -24.74 -3.45
N TYR A 79 -10.92 -23.42 -3.37
CA TYR A 79 -11.86 -22.63 -4.17
C TYR A 79 -11.25 -21.33 -4.66
N THR A 80 -11.75 -20.85 -5.79
CA THR A 80 -11.50 -19.45 -6.20
C THR A 80 -12.44 -18.56 -5.41
N LEU A 81 -11.90 -17.86 -4.42
CA LEU A 81 -12.67 -16.91 -3.61
C LEU A 81 -13.06 -15.66 -4.42
N SER A 82 -14.20 -15.06 -4.07
CA SER A 82 -14.61 -13.79 -4.64
C SER A 82 -13.62 -12.67 -4.26
N PRO A 83 -13.46 -11.60 -5.07
CA PRO A 83 -12.56 -10.48 -4.73
C PRO A 83 -12.81 -9.92 -3.34
N ARG A 84 -14.09 -9.79 -2.93
CA ARG A 84 -14.44 -9.30 -1.60
C ARG A 84 -14.02 -10.26 -0.48
N THR A 85 -14.16 -11.57 -0.69
CA THR A 85 -13.70 -12.58 0.29
C THR A 85 -12.17 -12.57 0.39
N LYS A 86 -11.49 -12.43 -0.75
CA LYS A 86 -10.04 -12.24 -0.80
C LYS A 86 -9.59 -10.99 -0.05
N ALA A 87 -10.34 -9.90 -0.12
CA ALA A 87 -10.04 -8.70 0.65
C ALA A 87 -10.15 -8.94 2.17
N PHE A 88 -11.14 -9.69 2.65
CA PHE A 88 -11.20 -10.07 4.07
C PHE A 88 -10.03 -10.97 4.49
N PHE A 89 -9.63 -11.87 3.61
CA PHE A 89 -8.44 -12.68 3.79
C PHE A 89 -7.19 -11.81 3.88
N GLY A 90 -6.99 -10.88 2.93
CA GLY A 90 -5.85 -9.95 2.92
C GLY A 90 -5.81 -9.03 4.14
N VAL A 91 -6.95 -8.50 4.59
CA VAL A 91 -7.02 -7.72 5.83
C VAL A 91 -6.67 -8.58 7.05
N SER A 92 -7.13 -9.84 7.10
CA SER A 92 -6.75 -10.77 8.17
C SER A 92 -5.25 -11.02 8.19
N ALA A 93 -4.64 -11.22 7.02
CA ALA A 93 -3.20 -11.41 6.85
C ALA A 93 -2.41 -10.18 7.30
N TYR A 94 -2.87 -8.96 6.95
CA TYR A 94 -2.25 -7.72 7.41
C TYR A 94 -2.20 -7.62 8.94
N TYR A 95 -3.32 -7.89 9.63
CA TYR A 95 -3.37 -7.84 11.09
C TYR A 95 -2.59 -8.97 11.78
N ASP A 96 -2.36 -10.07 11.09
CA ASP A 96 -1.53 -11.20 11.56
C ASP A 96 -0.03 -10.97 11.28
N GLY A 97 0.31 -9.98 10.45
CA GLY A 97 1.69 -9.63 10.07
C GLY A 97 2.22 -10.38 8.84
N ASP A 98 1.35 -11.13 8.14
CA ASP A 98 1.68 -11.77 6.86
C ASP A 98 1.44 -10.78 5.72
N TYR A 99 2.41 -9.88 5.51
CA TYR A 99 2.29 -8.77 4.57
C TYR A 99 2.31 -9.22 3.10
N ASP A 100 3.03 -10.30 2.76
CA ASP A 100 3.06 -10.85 1.40
C ASP A 100 1.68 -11.38 0.99
N THR A 101 1.06 -12.17 1.86
CA THR A 101 -0.31 -12.67 1.66
C THR A 101 -1.30 -11.50 1.61
N ALA A 102 -1.15 -10.49 2.47
CA ALA A 102 -2.02 -9.33 2.50
C ALA A 102 -2.05 -8.61 1.14
N VAL A 103 -0.87 -8.27 0.57
CA VAL A 103 -0.76 -7.62 -0.74
C VAL A 103 -1.38 -8.49 -1.85
N THR A 104 -1.06 -9.79 -1.87
CA THR A 104 -1.54 -10.72 -2.89
C THR A 104 -3.08 -10.81 -2.90
N GLN A 105 -3.69 -10.89 -1.73
CA GLN A 105 -5.13 -11.07 -1.61
C GLN A 105 -5.92 -9.77 -1.76
N LEU A 106 -5.32 -8.60 -1.45
CA LEU A 106 -5.97 -7.29 -1.61
C LEU A 106 -5.96 -6.79 -3.06
N THR A 107 -4.92 -7.09 -3.84
CA THR A 107 -4.76 -6.62 -5.23
C THR A 107 -5.97 -6.83 -6.13
N PRO A 108 -6.68 -8.00 -6.15
CA PRO A 108 -7.86 -8.19 -6.99
C PRO A 108 -9.00 -7.21 -6.70
N MET A 109 -9.17 -6.82 -5.42
CA MET A 109 -10.17 -5.84 -5.01
C MET A 109 -9.79 -4.43 -5.46
N LEU A 110 -8.52 -4.07 -5.30
CA LEU A 110 -7.99 -2.75 -5.66
C LEU A 110 -7.99 -2.48 -7.17
N SER A 111 -8.06 -3.54 -7.99
CA SER A 111 -8.16 -3.42 -9.45
C SER A 111 -9.53 -2.93 -9.95
N THR A 112 -10.58 -2.96 -9.10
CA THR A 112 -11.94 -2.55 -9.42
C THR A 112 -12.54 -1.65 -8.33
N PRO A 113 -11.93 -0.48 -8.04
CA PRO A 113 -12.28 0.32 -6.86
C PRO A 113 -13.71 0.88 -6.92
N ASP A 114 -14.22 1.19 -8.10
CA ASP A 114 -15.56 1.80 -8.28
C ASP A 114 -16.73 0.83 -8.01
N ALA A 115 -16.42 -0.47 -7.88
CA ALA A 115 -17.44 -1.48 -7.60
C ALA A 115 -17.90 -1.53 -6.14
N TYR A 116 -17.20 -0.82 -5.24
CA TYR A 116 -17.43 -0.90 -3.80
C TYR A 116 -17.47 0.48 -3.15
N PRO A 117 -18.12 0.60 -1.96
CA PRO A 117 -18.19 1.87 -1.25
C PRO A 117 -16.82 2.43 -0.88
N PRO A 118 -16.57 3.74 -1.01
CA PRO A 118 -15.28 4.36 -0.67
C PRO A 118 -14.80 4.06 0.74
N ALA A 119 -15.70 3.97 1.73
CA ALA A 119 -15.35 3.64 3.11
C ALA A 119 -14.82 2.21 3.28
N GLU A 120 -15.25 1.27 2.43
CA GLU A 120 -14.72 -0.10 2.41
C GLU A 120 -13.37 -0.13 1.69
N MET A 121 -13.28 0.54 0.54
CA MET A 121 -12.07 0.62 -0.26
C MET A 121 -10.91 1.31 0.48
N SER A 122 -11.21 2.33 1.31
CA SER A 122 -10.18 3.02 2.08
C SER A 122 -9.39 2.07 3.00
N VAL A 123 -10.06 1.09 3.62
CA VAL A 123 -9.40 0.08 4.46
C VAL A 123 -8.46 -0.79 3.64
N TYR A 124 -8.90 -1.24 2.47
CA TYR A 124 -8.11 -2.12 1.62
C TYR A 124 -6.86 -1.40 1.07
N TRP A 125 -7.01 -0.15 0.62
CA TRP A 125 -5.88 0.69 0.19
C TRP A 125 -4.88 0.90 1.34
N PHE A 126 -5.38 1.20 2.55
CA PHE A 126 -4.52 1.42 3.71
C PHE A 126 -3.78 0.14 4.12
N CYS A 127 -4.47 -0.99 4.26
CA CYS A 127 -3.85 -2.26 4.63
C CYS A 127 -2.80 -2.70 3.59
N CYS A 128 -3.08 -2.48 2.29
CA CYS A 128 -2.13 -2.79 1.23
C CYS A 128 -0.90 -1.88 1.29
N ALA A 129 -1.09 -0.56 1.48
CA ALA A 129 0.00 0.41 1.62
C ALA A 129 0.91 0.10 2.83
N GLU A 130 0.32 -0.18 4.00
CA GLU A 130 1.07 -0.57 5.20
C GLU A 130 1.83 -1.89 4.97
N SER A 131 1.21 -2.87 4.32
CA SER A 131 1.87 -4.13 3.99
C SER A 131 3.08 -3.91 3.08
N LEU A 132 2.93 -3.09 2.03
CA LEU A 132 4.01 -2.73 1.12
C LEU A 132 5.13 -1.95 1.84
N PHE A 133 4.77 -1.08 2.80
CA PHE A 133 5.75 -0.39 3.64
C PHE A 133 6.59 -1.38 4.45
N HIS A 134 5.97 -2.36 5.09
CA HIS A 134 6.66 -3.40 5.85
C HIS A 134 7.52 -4.33 4.97
N LEU A 135 7.14 -4.51 3.71
CA LEU A 135 7.92 -5.25 2.71
C LEU A 135 9.03 -4.39 2.07
N HIS A 136 9.27 -3.17 2.56
CA HIS A 136 10.24 -2.21 2.02
C HIS A 136 10.00 -1.81 0.56
N GLN A 137 8.78 -1.98 0.06
CA GLN A 137 8.35 -1.57 -1.28
C GLN A 137 7.80 -0.14 -1.24
N TYR A 138 8.66 0.81 -0.85
CA TYR A 138 8.27 2.17 -0.48
C TYR A 138 7.57 2.94 -1.59
N GLN A 139 8.03 2.84 -2.86
CA GLN A 139 7.37 3.53 -3.96
C GLN A 139 5.93 3.03 -4.16
N SER A 140 5.74 1.71 -4.18
CA SER A 140 4.41 1.12 -4.29
C SER A 140 3.52 1.47 -3.09
N ALA A 141 4.10 1.54 -1.88
CA ALA A 141 3.37 1.97 -0.70
C ALA A 141 2.85 3.41 -0.85
N ILE A 142 3.67 4.34 -1.37
CA ILE A 142 3.28 5.73 -1.64
C ILE A 142 2.10 5.77 -2.61
N ASP A 143 2.18 5.05 -3.74
CA ASP A 143 1.12 5.01 -4.74
C ASP A 143 -0.23 4.56 -4.14
N HIS A 144 -0.20 3.61 -3.19
CA HIS A 144 -1.38 3.13 -2.49
C HIS A 144 -1.88 4.10 -1.41
N TYR A 145 -0.97 4.80 -0.69
CA TYR A 145 -1.37 5.85 0.23
C TYR A 145 -2.02 7.04 -0.50
N GLU A 146 -1.56 7.41 -1.70
CA GLU A 146 -2.19 8.44 -2.52
C GLU A 146 -3.64 8.09 -2.85
N GLN A 147 -3.91 6.84 -3.26
CA GLN A 147 -5.28 6.38 -3.50
C GLN A 147 -6.12 6.42 -2.21
N TYR A 148 -5.54 6.01 -1.08
CA TYR A 148 -6.20 6.09 0.22
C TYR A 148 -6.59 7.52 0.59
N ILE A 149 -5.68 8.50 0.44
CA ILE A 149 -5.90 9.92 0.76
C ILE A 149 -7.07 10.51 -0.04
N CYS A 150 -7.27 10.05 -1.29
CA CYS A 150 -8.37 10.53 -2.13
C CYS A 150 -9.76 10.16 -1.58
N ILE A 151 -9.88 9.04 -0.86
CA ILE A 151 -11.18 8.47 -0.44
C ILE A 151 -11.37 8.36 1.07
N CYS A 152 -10.30 8.46 1.87
CA CYS A 152 -10.37 8.39 3.32
C CYS A 152 -10.99 9.67 3.92
N ARG A 153 -11.37 9.59 5.19
CA ARG A 153 -11.87 10.74 5.94
C ARG A 153 -10.74 11.76 6.19
N PRO A 154 -11.05 13.06 6.26
CA PRO A 154 -10.03 14.09 6.49
C PRO A 154 -9.15 13.86 7.72
N GLU A 155 -9.71 13.32 8.81
CA GLU A 155 -9.00 13.02 10.06
C GLU A 155 -7.99 11.87 9.93
N GLU A 156 -8.11 11.05 8.89
CA GLU A 156 -7.24 9.90 8.62
C GLU A 156 -6.04 10.28 7.74
N ARG A 157 -6.12 11.40 7.01
CA ARG A 157 -5.09 11.84 6.06
C ARG A 157 -3.74 12.12 6.73
N THR A 158 -3.74 12.65 7.95
CA THR A 158 -2.51 12.95 8.68
C THR A 158 -1.63 11.72 8.80
N GLU A 159 -2.20 10.57 9.16
CA GLU A 159 -1.44 9.32 9.31
C GLU A 159 -0.82 8.88 7.97
N ALA A 160 -1.60 8.93 6.89
CA ALA A 160 -1.12 8.56 5.56
C ALA A 160 0.04 9.46 5.10
N PHE A 161 -0.06 10.78 5.28
CA PHE A 161 1.03 11.69 4.94
C PHE A 161 2.29 11.43 5.79
N VAL A 162 2.15 11.12 7.09
CA VAL A 162 3.29 10.76 7.94
C VAL A 162 3.97 9.49 7.40
N LYS A 163 3.20 8.48 7.02
CA LYS A 163 3.72 7.22 6.46
C LYS A 163 4.40 7.42 5.10
N MET A 164 3.80 8.23 4.22
CA MET A 164 4.45 8.61 2.96
C MET A 164 5.76 9.36 3.20
N GLY A 165 5.80 10.27 4.17
CA GLY A 165 7.03 10.94 4.58
C GLY A 165 8.09 9.95 5.04
N GLN A 166 7.73 8.95 5.82
CA GLN A 166 8.63 7.86 6.21
C GLN A 166 9.13 7.06 5.00
N CYS A 167 8.26 6.73 4.03
CA CYS A 167 8.68 6.07 2.79
C CYS A 167 9.74 6.90 2.05
N TYR A 168 9.55 8.20 1.92
CA TYR A 168 10.53 9.08 1.27
C TYR A 168 11.85 9.17 2.05
N ILE A 169 11.80 9.16 3.38
CA ILE A 169 13.01 9.09 4.24
C ILE A 169 13.79 7.81 3.98
N GLU A 170 13.12 6.66 3.96
CA GLU A 170 13.75 5.36 3.71
C GLU A 170 14.37 5.25 2.31
N MET A 171 13.82 5.99 1.34
CA MET A 171 14.39 6.11 -0.01
C MET A 171 15.50 7.19 -0.12
N GLY A 172 15.77 7.95 0.95
CA GLY A 172 16.72 9.05 0.93
C GLY A 172 16.24 10.31 0.17
N LEU A 173 14.96 10.41 -0.10
CA LEU A 173 14.33 11.49 -0.85
C LEU A 173 13.89 12.63 0.09
N TRP A 174 14.87 13.26 0.77
CA TRP A 174 14.67 14.19 1.88
C TRP A 174 13.76 15.37 1.55
N ARG A 175 13.83 15.92 0.33
CA ARG A 175 12.98 17.05 -0.08
C ARG A 175 11.51 16.64 -0.18
N GLN A 176 11.22 15.51 -0.82
CA GLN A 176 9.86 14.98 -0.93
C GLN A 176 9.31 14.61 0.45
N ALA A 177 10.17 14.09 1.33
CA ALA A 177 9.80 13.84 2.71
C ALA A 177 9.35 15.12 3.43
N LEU A 178 10.12 16.23 3.30
CA LEU A 178 9.76 17.52 3.90
C LEU A 178 8.43 18.04 3.39
N GLU A 179 8.22 18.09 2.08
CA GLU A 179 6.98 18.55 1.46
C GLU A 179 5.76 17.72 1.92
N THR A 180 5.95 16.42 2.07
CA THR A 180 4.90 15.51 2.55
C THR A 180 4.61 15.70 4.05
N LEU A 181 5.65 15.91 4.86
CA LEU A 181 5.51 16.16 6.30
C LEU A 181 4.87 17.56 6.58
N GLU A 182 5.11 18.55 5.73
CA GLU A 182 4.39 19.83 5.79
C GLU A 182 2.88 19.61 5.55
N SER A 183 2.52 18.78 4.57
CA SER A 183 1.13 18.39 4.31
C SER A 183 0.51 17.65 5.50
N ALA A 184 1.27 16.76 6.14
CA ALA A 184 0.86 16.08 7.37
C ALA A 184 0.61 17.07 8.51
N SER A 185 1.49 18.07 8.69
CA SER A 185 1.35 19.12 9.71
C SER A 185 0.10 19.97 9.47
N ALA A 186 -0.16 20.36 8.23
CA ALA A 186 -1.33 21.14 7.87
C ALA A 186 -2.63 20.35 8.15
N CYS A 187 -2.69 19.07 7.77
CA CYS A 187 -3.82 18.20 8.06
C CYS A 187 -4.03 18.01 9.56
N SER A 188 -2.97 17.77 10.33
CA SER A 188 -3.04 17.61 11.78
C SER A 188 -3.62 18.84 12.47
N LYS A 189 -3.16 20.03 12.07
CA LYS A 189 -3.69 21.29 12.61
C LYS A 189 -5.17 21.51 12.29
N ALA A 190 -5.60 21.08 11.10
CA ALA A 190 -6.95 21.31 10.62
C ALA A 190 -7.96 20.30 11.21
N PHE A 191 -7.59 19.03 11.34
CA PHE A 191 -8.54 17.94 11.58
C PHE A 191 -8.30 17.14 12.86
N ASP A 192 -7.06 17.06 13.37
CA ASP A 192 -6.79 16.29 14.58
C ASP A 192 -7.30 17.01 15.82
N LYS A 193 -7.84 16.22 16.76
CA LYS A 193 -8.24 16.68 18.09
C LYS A 193 -7.16 16.32 19.12
N GLU A 194 -7.12 17.07 20.22
CA GLU A 194 -6.27 16.67 21.34
C GLU A 194 -6.77 15.35 21.98
N PRO A 195 -5.89 14.45 22.43
CA PRO A 195 -4.41 14.55 22.48
C PRO A 195 -3.68 14.09 21.18
N GLN A 196 -4.39 13.61 20.15
CA GLN A 196 -3.77 13.11 18.92
C GLN A 196 -2.96 14.18 18.18
N ARG A 197 -3.45 15.43 18.17
CA ARG A 197 -2.75 16.56 17.54
C ARG A 197 -1.35 16.73 18.11
N THR A 198 -1.22 16.76 19.43
CA THR A 198 0.09 16.90 20.09
C THR A 198 0.98 15.71 19.78
N LYS A 199 0.47 14.48 19.84
CA LYS A 199 1.24 13.28 19.60
C LYS A 199 1.77 13.23 18.14
N ARG A 200 0.88 13.46 17.17
CA ARG A 200 1.26 13.47 15.74
C ARG A 200 2.19 14.65 15.42
N GLY A 201 1.93 15.81 16.00
CA GLY A 201 2.79 16.99 15.87
C GLY A 201 4.23 16.72 16.31
N ASN A 202 4.43 16.05 17.45
CA ASN A 202 5.76 15.65 17.91
C ASN A 202 6.43 14.65 16.95
N THR A 203 5.68 13.69 16.42
CA THR A 203 6.22 12.73 15.45
C THR A 203 6.62 13.43 14.15
N ILE A 204 5.78 14.32 13.64
CA ILE A 204 6.07 15.10 12.41
C ILE A 204 7.31 15.95 12.62
N ALA A 205 7.42 16.67 13.75
CA ALA A 205 8.59 17.50 14.07
C ALA A 205 9.88 16.67 14.09
N ALA A 206 9.90 15.52 14.77
CA ALA A 206 11.08 14.66 14.82
C ALA A 206 11.52 14.16 13.45
N LEU A 207 10.57 13.81 12.57
CA LEU A 207 10.85 13.39 11.20
C LEU A 207 11.36 14.56 10.34
N THR A 208 10.78 15.76 10.52
CA THR A 208 11.21 16.98 9.83
C THR A 208 12.63 17.34 10.21
N ASP A 209 12.97 17.36 11.50
CA ASP A 209 14.32 17.62 12.01
C ASP A 209 15.34 16.65 11.39
N THR A 210 14.98 15.38 11.25
CA THR A 210 15.83 14.37 10.60
C THR A 210 16.09 14.73 9.14
N CYS A 211 15.06 15.10 8.38
CA CYS A 211 15.19 15.48 6.98
C CYS A 211 16.03 16.75 6.79
N GLU A 212 15.84 17.75 7.65
CA GLU A 212 16.61 19.00 7.61
C GLU A 212 18.09 18.78 7.87
N GLN A 213 18.45 17.94 8.84
CA GLN A 213 19.83 17.56 9.11
C GLN A 213 20.51 16.92 7.89
N HIS A 214 19.82 16.03 7.19
CA HIS A 214 20.34 15.37 5.99
C HIS A 214 20.43 16.32 4.80
N THR A 215 19.46 17.21 4.61
CA THR A 215 19.53 18.22 3.53
C THR A 215 20.63 19.24 3.78
N ALA A 216 20.81 19.72 5.01
CA ALA A 216 21.88 20.64 5.39
C ALA A 216 23.27 20.01 5.19
N SER A 217 23.45 18.75 5.60
CA SER A 217 24.70 18.02 5.40
C SER A 217 25.03 17.81 3.93
N GLY A 218 24.03 17.49 3.09
CA GLY A 218 24.19 17.33 1.64
C GLY A 218 24.63 18.60 0.93
N THR A 219 24.13 19.77 1.33
CA THR A 219 24.54 21.05 0.78
C THR A 219 25.99 21.42 1.15
N VAL A 220 26.46 21.04 2.34
CA VAL A 220 27.85 21.26 2.76
C VAL A 220 28.81 20.45 1.87
N PHE A 221 28.50 19.19 1.58
CA PHE A 221 29.34 18.36 0.69
C PHE A 221 29.34 18.88 -0.76
N ALA A 222 28.20 19.31 -1.29
CA ALA A 222 28.11 19.88 -2.63
C ALA A 222 28.93 21.17 -2.75
N ASN A 223 28.91 22.04 -1.76
CA ASN A 223 29.68 23.27 -1.73
C ASN A 223 31.20 23.03 -1.56
N THR A 224 31.58 21.95 -0.86
CA THR A 224 33.01 21.60 -0.68
C THR A 224 33.62 21.04 -1.97
N ILE A 225 32.86 20.33 -2.78
CA ILE A 225 33.31 19.80 -4.08
C ILE A 225 33.39 20.93 -5.12
N SER A 226 32.55 21.99 -5.04
CA SER A 226 32.57 23.13 -5.95
C SER A 226 33.74 24.08 -5.69
N MET A 227 34.45 24.00 -4.57
CA MET A 227 35.57 24.85 -4.22
C MET A 227 36.96 24.21 -4.49
N ALA A 228 37.04 23.10 -5.20
CA ALA A 228 38.33 22.60 -5.66
C ALA A 228 38.85 23.53 -6.77
N PRO A 229 40.07 24.13 -6.61
CA PRO A 229 40.60 25.03 -7.61
C PRO A 229 40.87 24.26 -8.90
N HIS A 230 40.33 24.78 -10.01
CA HIS A 230 40.73 24.35 -11.35
C HIS A 230 42.23 24.52 -11.50
N ALA A 231 42.95 23.45 -11.52
CA ALA A 231 44.35 23.43 -11.92
C ALA A 231 44.41 23.83 -13.40
N ASP A 232 44.97 25.00 -13.60
CA ASP A 232 45.31 25.62 -14.88
C ASP A 232 46.21 24.65 -15.68
N SER A 233 45.71 24.07 -16.74
CA SER A 233 46.53 23.41 -17.76
C SER A 233 46.55 24.22 -19.05
N SER A 234 47.23 25.34 -18.97
CA SER A 234 47.84 25.92 -20.15
C SER A 234 48.95 25.02 -20.63
N MET A 235 48.85 24.34 -21.74
CA MET A 235 49.93 24.19 -22.70
C MET A 235 49.57 23.43 -23.96
N LYS A 236 49.82 24.11 -24.99
CA LYS A 236 50.48 23.90 -26.28
C LYS A 236 49.55 23.68 -27.47
N LYS A 237 49.43 24.78 -28.20
CA LYS A 237 49.29 24.82 -29.66
C LYS A 237 50.49 24.16 -30.30
N THR A 238 50.26 23.21 -31.16
CA THR A 238 51.19 22.86 -32.25
C THR A 238 50.42 22.89 -33.57
N ASP A 239 50.79 23.89 -34.37
CA ASP A 239 50.43 24.00 -35.77
C ASP A 239 50.90 22.72 -36.51
N ASN A 240 50.06 22.20 -37.36
CA ASN A 240 50.55 21.53 -38.56
C ASN A 240 49.61 21.78 -39.75
N LYS A 241 50.19 22.63 -40.65
CA LYS A 241 49.72 22.96 -41.97
C LYS A 241 50.08 21.81 -42.95
N ASN A 242 49.28 21.71 -43.98
CA ASN A 242 49.51 21.07 -45.29
C ASN A 242 49.07 19.56 -45.37
N LYS A 243 48.24 19.19 -46.29
CA LYS A 243 48.39 19.33 -47.74
C LYS A 243 47.09 18.89 -48.48
N LYS A 244 46.75 19.71 -49.42
CA LYS A 244 45.83 19.56 -50.53
C LYS A 244 46.26 18.43 -51.49
N LYS A 245 45.31 17.61 -52.02
CA LYS A 245 45.20 17.14 -53.43
C LYS A 245 44.03 16.20 -53.50
N LYS A 246 42.99 16.56 -54.24
CA LYS A 246 42.64 16.24 -55.64
C LYS A 246 42.80 14.74 -55.98
N GLU A 247 41.70 14.09 -56.35
CA GLU A 247 41.19 13.81 -57.70
C GLU A 247 40.08 12.77 -57.59
N THR A 248 38.86 13.11 -58.02
CA THR A 248 38.18 12.79 -59.30
C THR A 248 38.07 11.28 -59.68
N THR A 249 36.88 10.90 -59.91
CA THR A 249 36.27 10.24 -61.06
C THR A 249 35.90 8.77 -60.99
N LYS A 250 34.59 8.56 -61.35
CA LYS A 250 33.98 7.44 -62.10
C LYS A 250 33.84 6.05 -61.40
N LYS A 251 32.68 5.60 -61.22
CA LYS A 251 31.62 5.17 -62.16
C LYS A 251 30.33 4.94 -61.37
#